data_b6688c1f05e0e637415965f4cfa11c8e
#
_entry.id   b6688c1f05e0e637415965f4cfa11c8e
#
_cell.length_a   1.000
_cell.length_b   1.000
_cell.length_c   1.000
_cell.angle_alpha   90.00
_cell.angle_beta   90.00
_cell.angle_gamma   90.00
#
_symmetry.space_group_name_H-M   'P 1'
#
loop_
_entity.id
_entity.type
_entity.pdbx_description
1 polymer ?
#
loop_
_entity_poly.entity_id
_entity_poly.type
_entity_poly.pdbx_seq_one_letter_code
_entity_poly.pdbx_strand_id
1 'polypeptide(L)'
;MSGVITASEPSWIAPFTGLSPRLFGKLVTVLRREGADAVRKGRPWSLPLEDRALLVAAYWRTNLTMRQLAPLFGVSKSAADRIIDHLGPMLALQPRKRFAKDTVLIVDGTLVPTRDHAVAEQSKNYRYSTNHQVVIDADTRLVVVVGQPLPGNRNDCKAWEESGAKAAVGRTLTIADGGYPGTGLVMPHRRRKGEDLPDWKEAQNKSHKQVRARVEHVFARMKTWKILRDCRLKGDGVHHAMLGIARMYNLALAG
;
A
#
# COMPACT_ATOMS: atom_id res chain seq x y z
N MET A 1 -24.44 0.17 -23.46
CA MET A 1 -24.06 1.58 -23.20
C MET A 1 -22.54 1.61 -23.07
N SER A 2 -21.88 2.51 -23.80
CA SER A 2 -20.45 2.75 -23.61
C SER A 2 -20.22 3.47 -22.26
N GLY A 3 -19.17 3.08 -21.53
CA GLY A 3 -18.77 3.79 -20.31
C GLY A 3 -18.26 5.20 -20.62
N VAL A 4 -18.27 6.05 -19.61
CA VAL A 4 -17.75 7.43 -19.71
C VAL A 4 -16.23 7.44 -19.48
N ILE A 5 -15.72 6.53 -18.60
CA ILE A 5 -14.31 6.45 -18.23
C ILE A 5 -13.62 5.38 -19.06
N THR A 6 -12.57 5.78 -19.77
CA THR A 6 -11.71 4.89 -20.55
C THR A 6 -10.26 5.37 -20.53
N ALA A 7 -9.31 4.47 -20.57
CA ALA A 7 -7.88 4.78 -20.64
C ALA A 7 -7.43 5.33 -22.01
N SER A 8 -8.26 5.21 -23.03
CA SER A 8 -8.04 5.86 -24.33
C SER A 8 -8.19 7.37 -24.26
N GLU A 9 -8.86 7.87 -23.22
CA GLU A 9 -8.93 9.30 -22.89
C GLU A 9 -7.95 9.62 -21.76
N PRO A 10 -6.77 10.20 -22.07
CA PRO A 10 -5.67 10.38 -21.10
C PRO A 10 -6.02 11.22 -19.86
N SER A 11 -7.05 12.07 -19.96
CA SER A 11 -7.50 12.94 -18.86
C SER A 11 -8.00 12.15 -17.65
N TRP A 12 -8.44 10.90 -17.82
CA TRP A 12 -8.87 10.03 -16.73
C TRP A 12 -7.73 9.33 -15.97
N ILE A 13 -6.53 9.23 -16.57
CA ILE A 13 -5.46 8.42 -16.01
C ILE A 13 -4.91 9.02 -14.71
N ALA A 14 -4.40 10.25 -14.76
CA ALA A 14 -3.75 10.88 -13.61
C ALA A 14 -4.68 11.05 -12.39
N PRO A 15 -5.95 11.47 -12.52
CA PRO A 15 -6.84 11.62 -11.36
C PRO A 15 -7.06 10.33 -10.58
N PHE A 16 -7.13 9.18 -11.26
CA PHE A 16 -7.39 7.89 -10.61
C PHE A 16 -6.13 7.14 -10.22
N THR A 17 -5.06 7.24 -11.01
CA THR A 17 -3.83 6.46 -10.77
C THR A 17 -2.72 7.25 -10.08
N GLY A 18 -2.71 8.57 -10.22
CA GLY A 18 -1.57 9.41 -9.86
C GLY A 18 -0.38 9.31 -10.83
N LEU A 19 -0.56 8.61 -11.97
CA LEU A 19 0.48 8.38 -12.97
C LEU A 19 0.25 9.27 -14.19
N SER A 20 1.34 9.66 -14.86
CA SER A 20 1.23 10.19 -16.22
C SER A 20 0.75 9.09 -17.19
N PRO A 21 0.15 9.43 -18.35
CA PRO A 21 -0.26 8.44 -19.34
C PRO A 21 0.88 7.51 -19.77
N ARG A 22 2.10 8.05 -19.90
CA ARG A 22 3.31 7.28 -20.23
C ARG A 22 3.62 6.22 -19.16
N LEU A 23 3.57 6.59 -17.87
CA LEU A 23 3.85 5.67 -16.76
C LEU A 23 2.74 4.62 -16.60
N PHE A 24 1.50 5.03 -16.81
CA PHE A 24 0.37 4.11 -16.84
C PHE A 24 0.52 3.07 -17.98
N GLY A 25 0.91 3.50 -19.17
CA GLY A 25 1.19 2.61 -20.30
C GLY A 25 2.32 1.61 -19.97
N LYS A 26 3.39 2.05 -19.28
CA LYS A 26 4.44 1.14 -18.78
C LYS A 26 3.88 0.11 -17.80
N LEU A 27 3.05 0.53 -16.84
CA LEU A 27 2.39 -0.38 -15.90
C LEU A 27 1.56 -1.43 -16.62
N VAL A 28 0.73 -1.02 -17.57
CA VAL A 28 -0.10 -1.93 -18.38
C VAL A 28 0.75 -2.92 -19.19
N THR A 29 1.87 -2.45 -19.76
CA THR A 29 2.81 -3.31 -20.48
C THR A 29 3.39 -4.40 -19.57
N VAL A 30 3.74 -4.05 -18.33
CA VAL A 30 4.23 -5.03 -17.33
C VAL A 30 3.11 -6.01 -16.97
N LEU A 31 1.91 -5.54 -16.68
CA LEU A 31 0.75 -6.41 -16.39
C LEU A 31 0.47 -7.40 -17.51
N ARG A 32 0.58 -6.96 -18.78
CA ARG A 32 0.40 -7.85 -19.96
C ARG A 32 1.46 -8.94 -20.00
N ARG A 33 2.72 -8.60 -19.70
CA ARG A 33 3.82 -9.58 -19.60
C ARG A 33 3.64 -10.55 -18.43
N GLU A 34 3.05 -10.10 -17.34
CA GLU A 34 2.70 -10.91 -16.17
C GLU A 34 1.45 -11.78 -16.39
N GLY A 35 0.85 -11.77 -17.58
CA GLY A 35 -0.29 -12.62 -17.96
C GLY A 35 -1.67 -12.05 -17.58
N ALA A 36 -1.79 -10.77 -17.24
CA ALA A 36 -3.06 -10.14 -16.89
C ALA A 36 -4.10 -10.15 -18.03
N ASP A 37 -3.66 -10.37 -19.26
CA ASP A 37 -4.48 -10.40 -20.47
C ASP A 37 -4.51 -11.79 -21.13
N ALA A 38 -4.13 -12.83 -20.39
CA ALA A 38 -4.15 -14.19 -20.90
C ALA A 38 -5.57 -14.61 -21.32
N VAL A 39 -5.64 -15.36 -22.43
CA VAL A 39 -6.92 -15.92 -22.91
C VAL A 39 -7.48 -16.85 -21.84
N ARG A 40 -8.70 -16.57 -21.40
CA ARG A 40 -9.42 -17.37 -20.40
C ARG A 40 -10.40 -18.32 -21.08
N LYS A 41 -10.60 -19.50 -20.49
CA LYS A 41 -11.75 -20.34 -20.83
C LYS A 41 -13.04 -19.58 -20.49
N GLY A 42 -13.98 -19.51 -21.43
CA GLY A 42 -15.27 -18.85 -21.26
C GLY A 42 -15.33 -17.46 -21.94
N ARG A 43 -16.26 -16.61 -21.49
CA ARG A 43 -16.52 -15.31 -22.11
C ARG A 43 -15.31 -14.37 -21.94
N PRO A 44 -14.80 -13.76 -23.02
CA PRO A 44 -13.73 -12.76 -22.94
C PRO A 44 -14.10 -11.57 -22.06
N TRP A 45 -13.07 -10.83 -21.61
CA TRP A 45 -13.29 -9.56 -20.94
C TRP A 45 -13.93 -8.55 -21.90
N SER A 46 -14.96 -7.85 -21.44
CA SER A 46 -15.62 -6.79 -22.21
C SER A 46 -14.81 -5.49 -22.29
N LEU A 47 -13.86 -5.31 -21.37
CA LEU A 47 -12.96 -4.17 -21.33
C LEU A 47 -11.53 -4.60 -21.69
N PRO A 48 -10.78 -3.77 -22.43
CA PRO A 48 -9.36 -3.94 -22.63
C PRO A 48 -8.60 -3.87 -21.31
N LEU A 49 -7.36 -4.38 -21.28
CA LEU A 49 -6.56 -4.43 -20.05
C LEU A 49 -6.36 -3.05 -19.41
N GLU A 50 -6.15 -2.04 -20.24
CA GLU A 50 -5.98 -0.64 -19.84
C GLU A 50 -7.17 -0.15 -19.03
N ASP A 51 -8.38 -0.35 -19.53
CA ASP A 51 -9.61 0.08 -18.86
C ASP A 51 -9.87 -0.74 -17.59
N ARG A 52 -9.52 -2.03 -17.60
CA ARG A 52 -9.60 -2.87 -16.39
C ARG A 52 -8.66 -2.38 -15.29
N ALA A 53 -7.42 -2.03 -15.66
CA ALA A 53 -6.45 -1.49 -14.71
C ALA A 53 -6.89 -0.11 -14.16
N LEU A 54 -7.44 0.74 -15.04
CA LEU A 54 -7.99 2.03 -14.66
C LEU A 54 -9.21 1.88 -13.73
N LEU A 55 -10.08 0.90 -13.99
CA LEU A 55 -11.25 0.59 -13.14
C LEU A 55 -10.81 0.22 -11.72
N VAL A 56 -9.80 -0.64 -11.57
CA VAL A 56 -9.27 -1.03 -10.25
C VAL A 56 -8.68 0.17 -9.52
N ALA A 57 -7.89 1.00 -10.23
CA ALA A 57 -7.33 2.22 -9.67
C ALA A 57 -8.42 3.21 -9.25
N ALA A 58 -9.45 3.42 -10.09
CA ALA A 58 -10.60 4.29 -9.78
C ALA A 58 -11.37 3.79 -8.55
N TYR A 59 -11.57 2.47 -8.44
CA TYR A 59 -12.18 1.87 -7.25
C TYR A 59 -11.38 2.18 -5.98
N TRP A 60 -10.08 1.90 -5.99
CA TRP A 60 -9.24 2.15 -4.82
C TRP A 60 -9.13 3.64 -4.48
N ARG A 61 -9.07 4.50 -5.50
CA ARG A 61 -8.96 5.96 -5.32
C ARG A 61 -10.23 6.56 -4.71
N THR A 62 -11.40 6.14 -5.19
CA THR A 62 -12.68 6.77 -4.86
C THR A 62 -13.49 6.03 -3.81
N ASN A 63 -13.25 4.72 -3.65
CA ASN A 63 -14.03 3.81 -2.82
C ASN A 63 -15.55 3.85 -3.15
N LEU A 64 -15.90 4.08 -4.43
CA LEU A 64 -17.28 3.97 -4.90
C LEU A 64 -17.79 2.54 -4.71
N THR A 65 -19.10 2.40 -4.49
CA THR A 65 -19.70 1.07 -4.53
C THR A 65 -19.64 0.50 -5.94
N MET A 66 -19.63 -0.84 -6.07
CA MET A 66 -19.64 -1.49 -7.39
C MET A 66 -20.84 -1.06 -8.25
N ARG A 67 -21.97 -0.71 -7.62
CA ARG A 67 -23.16 -0.19 -8.33
C ARG A 67 -22.94 1.20 -8.91
N GLN A 68 -22.09 2.01 -8.28
CA GLN A 68 -21.73 3.36 -8.77
C GLN A 68 -20.59 3.31 -9.77
N LEU A 69 -19.61 2.42 -9.55
CA LEU A 69 -18.43 2.31 -10.39
C LEU A 69 -18.73 1.66 -11.75
N ALA A 70 -19.49 0.57 -11.77
CA ALA A 70 -19.71 -0.24 -12.96
C ALA A 70 -20.31 0.54 -14.15
N PRO A 71 -21.34 1.38 -13.97
CA PRO A 71 -21.88 2.19 -15.07
C PRO A 71 -20.87 3.17 -15.67
N LEU A 72 -19.92 3.69 -14.87
CA LEU A 72 -18.89 4.62 -15.34
C LEU A 72 -17.94 3.96 -16.36
N PHE A 73 -17.78 2.65 -16.30
CA PHE A 73 -16.99 1.86 -17.23
C PHE A 73 -17.82 1.03 -18.22
N GLY A 74 -19.15 1.22 -18.25
CA GLY A 74 -20.06 0.50 -19.13
C GLY A 74 -20.13 -1.00 -18.89
N VAL A 75 -19.91 -1.46 -17.67
CA VAL A 75 -19.93 -2.88 -17.28
C VAL A 75 -20.99 -3.17 -16.20
N SER A 76 -21.33 -4.44 -16.02
CA SER A 76 -22.17 -4.86 -14.91
C SER A 76 -21.42 -4.84 -13.57
N LYS A 77 -22.17 -4.75 -12.45
CA LYS A 77 -21.61 -4.88 -11.10
C LYS A 77 -20.74 -6.13 -10.95
N SER A 78 -21.22 -7.28 -11.41
CA SER A 78 -20.50 -8.55 -11.32
C SER A 78 -19.24 -8.60 -12.22
N ALA A 79 -19.23 -7.86 -13.33
CA ALA A 79 -18.04 -7.74 -14.16
C ALA A 79 -16.98 -6.87 -13.47
N ALA A 80 -17.38 -5.73 -12.88
CA ALA A 80 -16.47 -4.89 -12.12
C ALA A 80 -15.85 -5.63 -10.94
N ASP A 81 -16.63 -6.39 -10.18
CA ASP A 81 -16.19 -7.21 -9.07
C ASP A 81 -15.11 -8.22 -9.52
N ARG A 82 -15.41 -9.00 -10.56
CA ARG A 82 -14.46 -9.97 -11.13
C ARG A 82 -13.19 -9.33 -11.68
N ILE A 83 -13.26 -8.11 -12.22
CA ILE A 83 -12.08 -7.37 -12.68
C ILE A 83 -11.19 -7.02 -11.50
N ILE A 84 -11.77 -6.54 -10.40
CA ILE A 84 -11.03 -6.17 -9.18
C ILE A 84 -10.37 -7.40 -8.55
N ASP A 85 -11.11 -8.51 -8.42
CA ASP A 85 -10.59 -9.76 -7.88
C ASP A 85 -9.44 -10.33 -8.73
N HIS A 86 -9.54 -10.20 -10.05
CA HIS A 86 -8.51 -10.70 -10.97
C HIS A 86 -7.26 -9.82 -11.00
N LEU A 87 -7.42 -8.50 -11.14
CA LEU A 87 -6.29 -7.59 -11.32
C LEU A 87 -5.69 -7.06 -10.02
N GLY A 88 -6.46 -7.06 -8.92
CA GLY A 88 -5.96 -6.61 -7.63
C GLY A 88 -4.63 -7.26 -7.23
N PRO A 89 -4.53 -8.60 -7.21
CA PRO A 89 -3.27 -9.31 -6.95
C PRO A 89 -2.16 -8.99 -7.94
N MET A 90 -2.49 -8.82 -9.22
CA MET A 90 -1.51 -8.57 -10.29
C MET A 90 -0.95 -7.14 -10.25
N LEU A 91 -1.70 -6.19 -9.69
CA LEU A 91 -1.23 -4.83 -9.44
C LEU A 91 -0.31 -4.73 -8.22
N ALA A 92 -0.15 -5.79 -7.44
CA ALA A 92 0.65 -5.80 -6.22
C ALA A 92 2.11 -5.40 -6.45
N LEU A 93 2.65 -4.61 -5.52
CA LEU A 93 4.07 -4.32 -5.45
C LEU A 93 4.85 -5.63 -5.24
N GLN A 94 5.82 -5.87 -6.11
CA GLN A 94 6.74 -7.00 -5.92
C GLN A 94 7.77 -6.65 -4.84
N PRO A 95 8.03 -7.54 -3.87
CA PRO A 95 9.00 -7.28 -2.82
C PRO A 95 10.41 -7.14 -3.39
N ARG A 96 11.16 -6.18 -2.87
CA ARG A 96 12.57 -6.03 -3.22
C ARG A 96 13.37 -7.20 -2.62
N LYS A 97 14.08 -7.95 -3.46
CA LYS A 97 14.82 -9.15 -3.04
C LYS A 97 16.17 -8.87 -2.36
N ARG A 98 16.77 -7.73 -2.62
CA ARG A 98 18.09 -7.33 -2.09
C ARG A 98 18.16 -5.83 -1.86
N PHE A 99 18.88 -5.44 -0.83
CA PHE A 99 19.20 -4.05 -0.50
C PHE A 99 20.71 -3.84 -0.62
N ALA A 100 21.14 -2.65 -1.00
CA ALA A 100 22.55 -2.28 -0.98
C ALA A 100 23.07 -2.26 0.47
N LYS A 101 24.37 -2.40 0.66
CA LYS A 101 24.99 -2.55 2.00
C LYS A 101 24.76 -1.31 2.88
N ASP A 102 24.67 -0.15 2.29
CA ASP A 102 24.51 1.17 2.91
C ASP A 102 23.04 1.64 2.97
N THR A 103 22.10 0.79 2.52
CA THR A 103 20.68 1.13 2.56
C THR A 103 20.19 1.28 4.00
N VAL A 104 19.51 2.39 4.26
CA VAL A 104 18.76 2.62 5.51
C VAL A 104 17.27 2.51 5.20
N LEU A 105 16.58 1.70 5.96
CA LEU A 105 15.13 1.50 5.86
C LEU A 105 14.41 2.17 7.03
N ILE A 106 13.15 2.54 6.79
CA ILE A 106 12.26 3.05 7.83
C ILE A 106 11.03 2.17 7.85
N VAL A 107 10.67 1.63 9.01
CA VAL A 107 9.42 0.91 9.21
C VAL A 107 8.47 1.72 10.07
N ASP A 108 7.20 1.64 9.73
CA ASP A 108 6.11 2.14 10.59
C ASP A 108 4.82 1.33 10.33
N GLY A 109 3.99 1.24 11.37
CA GLY A 109 2.69 0.59 11.32
C GLY A 109 1.59 1.55 10.87
N THR A 110 0.65 1.07 10.07
CA THR A 110 -0.55 1.83 9.76
C THR A 110 -1.81 0.99 9.82
N LEU A 111 -2.85 1.55 10.43
CA LEU A 111 -4.16 0.91 10.48
C LEU A 111 -4.99 1.28 9.25
N VAL A 112 -5.61 0.27 8.65
CA VAL A 112 -6.60 0.42 7.59
C VAL A 112 -7.95 -0.05 8.11
N PRO A 113 -8.92 0.87 8.31
CA PRO A 113 -10.29 0.49 8.67
C PRO A 113 -10.86 -0.46 7.63
N THR A 114 -11.35 -1.62 8.06
CA THR A 114 -11.75 -2.72 7.20
C THR A 114 -13.09 -3.26 7.65
N ARG A 115 -14.05 -3.39 6.72
CA ARG A 115 -15.41 -3.85 7.01
C ARG A 115 -15.53 -5.38 7.07
N ASP A 116 -14.50 -6.09 6.66
CA ASP A 116 -14.46 -7.55 6.78
C ASP A 116 -13.93 -7.94 8.16
N HIS A 117 -14.85 -8.33 9.04
CA HIS A 117 -14.54 -8.75 10.40
C HIS A 117 -13.84 -10.11 10.48
N ALA A 118 -13.74 -10.86 9.37
CA ALA A 118 -12.98 -12.11 9.35
C ALA A 118 -11.45 -11.88 9.40
N VAL A 119 -10.98 -10.70 8.98
CA VAL A 119 -9.56 -10.34 8.97
C VAL A 119 -9.22 -9.13 9.84
N ALA A 120 -10.23 -8.46 10.38
CA ALA A 120 -10.10 -7.24 11.18
C ALA A 120 -10.45 -7.45 12.64
N GLU A 121 -9.81 -6.69 13.52
CA GLU A 121 -10.14 -6.58 14.93
C GLU A 121 -10.23 -5.12 15.38
N GLN A 122 -10.90 -4.89 16.49
CA GLN A 122 -11.03 -3.56 17.07
C GLN A 122 -9.67 -3.04 17.53
N SER A 123 -9.22 -1.95 16.93
CA SER A 123 -8.03 -1.21 17.36
C SER A 123 -8.34 -0.35 18.60
N LYS A 124 -7.30 0.30 19.15
CA LYS A 124 -7.44 1.28 20.25
C LYS A 124 -8.45 2.40 19.93
N ASN A 125 -8.75 2.66 18.68
CA ASN A 125 -9.71 3.67 18.23
C ASN A 125 -11.14 3.10 18.05
N TYR A 126 -11.42 1.93 18.60
CA TYR A 126 -12.72 1.25 18.54
C TYR A 126 -13.23 0.95 17.12
N ARG A 127 -12.36 1.01 16.10
CA ARG A 127 -12.69 0.65 14.73
C ARG A 127 -12.09 -0.70 14.38
N TYR A 128 -12.88 -1.53 13.70
CA TYR A 128 -12.35 -2.73 13.06
C TYR A 128 -11.35 -2.33 11.97
N SER A 129 -10.15 -2.85 12.05
CA SER A 129 -9.04 -2.50 11.17
C SER A 129 -8.05 -3.64 11.03
N THR A 130 -7.20 -3.52 10.01
CA THR A 130 -5.99 -4.34 9.85
C THR A 130 -4.75 -3.47 10.07
N ASN A 131 -3.73 -4.01 10.74
CA ASN A 131 -2.41 -3.38 10.91
C ASN A 131 -1.50 -3.83 9.76
N HIS A 132 -0.89 -2.87 9.07
CA HIS A 132 0.07 -3.10 7.99
C HIS A 132 1.41 -2.49 8.36
N GLN A 133 2.45 -3.31 8.37
CA GLN A 133 3.82 -2.84 8.50
C GLN A 133 4.34 -2.43 7.12
N VAL A 134 4.69 -1.16 6.96
CA VAL A 134 5.19 -0.60 5.70
C VAL A 134 6.64 -0.19 5.90
N VAL A 135 7.51 -0.66 5.02
CA VAL A 135 8.92 -0.32 5.01
C VAL A 135 9.24 0.50 3.78
N ILE A 136 9.90 1.62 3.98
CA ILE A 136 10.39 2.48 2.91
C ILE A 136 11.92 2.54 2.94
N ASP A 137 12.50 2.78 1.80
CA ASP A 137 13.89 3.20 1.67
C ASP A 137 14.01 4.67 2.09
N ALA A 138 14.92 4.96 3.01
CA ALA A 138 15.03 6.30 3.60
C ALA A 138 15.40 7.38 2.59
N ASP A 139 16.23 7.07 1.61
CA ASP A 139 16.72 8.04 0.64
C ASP A 139 15.77 8.26 -0.52
N THR A 140 15.29 7.18 -1.12
CA THR A 140 14.39 7.23 -2.27
C THR A 140 12.93 7.45 -1.89
N ARG A 141 12.55 7.18 -0.63
CA ARG A 141 11.18 7.17 -0.11
C ARG A 141 10.27 6.14 -0.81
N LEU A 142 10.84 5.22 -1.57
CA LEU A 142 10.08 4.16 -2.21
C LEU A 142 9.62 3.14 -1.15
N VAL A 143 8.39 2.68 -1.26
CA VAL A 143 7.92 1.54 -0.49
C VAL A 143 8.60 0.29 -1.01
N VAL A 144 9.29 -0.42 -0.14
CA VAL A 144 10.08 -1.61 -0.50
C VAL A 144 9.51 -2.91 0.06
N VAL A 145 8.77 -2.82 1.17
CA VAL A 145 8.05 -3.94 1.78
C VAL A 145 6.70 -3.45 2.30
N VAL A 146 5.67 -4.26 2.10
CA VAL A 146 4.40 -4.17 2.83
C VAL A 146 4.18 -5.54 3.46
N GLY A 147 4.16 -5.62 4.77
CA GLY A 147 3.89 -6.85 5.51
C GLY A 147 2.46 -7.34 5.29
N GLN A 148 2.24 -8.62 5.54
CA GLN A 148 0.90 -9.20 5.56
C GLN A 148 0.01 -8.47 6.58
N PRO A 149 -1.27 -8.24 6.29
CA PRO A 149 -2.18 -7.60 7.22
C PRO A 149 -2.37 -8.47 8.47
N LEU A 150 -2.31 -7.84 9.62
CA LEU A 150 -2.67 -8.46 10.89
C LEU A 150 -3.90 -7.77 11.48
N PRO A 151 -4.64 -8.43 12.38
CA PRO A 151 -5.74 -7.78 13.09
C PRO A 151 -5.31 -6.47 13.76
N GLY A 152 -6.15 -5.44 13.72
CA GLY A 152 -5.83 -4.09 14.16
C GLY A 152 -5.52 -3.92 15.65
N ASN A 153 -5.80 -4.94 16.48
CA ASN A 153 -5.44 -4.99 17.89
C ASN A 153 -3.99 -5.46 18.14
N ARG A 154 -3.28 -5.92 17.11
CA ARG A 154 -1.88 -6.31 17.23
C ARG A 154 -1.00 -5.07 17.40
N ASN A 155 -0.12 -5.09 18.41
CA ASN A 155 0.90 -4.06 18.59
C ASN A 155 1.99 -4.15 17.51
N ASP A 156 2.74 -3.08 17.32
CA ASP A 156 3.71 -2.98 16.24
C ASP A 156 4.88 -3.97 16.37
N CYS A 157 5.28 -4.37 17.61
CA CYS A 157 6.30 -5.40 17.80
C CYS A 157 5.84 -6.75 17.24
N LYS A 158 4.61 -7.18 17.56
CA LYS A 158 4.05 -8.42 17.03
C LYS A 158 3.81 -8.31 15.53
N ALA A 159 3.30 -7.16 15.07
CA ALA A 159 3.07 -6.93 13.67
C ALA A 159 4.38 -6.99 12.85
N TRP A 160 5.47 -6.47 13.39
CA TRP A 160 6.80 -6.58 12.79
C TRP A 160 7.26 -8.03 12.62
N GLU A 161 7.11 -8.83 13.68
CA GLU A 161 7.53 -10.25 13.69
C GLU A 161 6.66 -11.14 12.80
N GLU A 162 5.32 -10.97 12.89
CA GLU A 162 4.35 -11.91 12.31
C GLU A 162 3.96 -11.56 10.86
N SER A 163 4.09 -10.31 10.41
CA SER A 163 3.68 -9.89 9.06
C SER A 163 4.64 -10.31 7.94
N GLY A 164 5.80 -10.87 8.28
CA GLY A 164 6.86 -11.15 7.32
C GLY A 164 7.72 -9.94 6.94
N ALA A 165 7.41 -8.73 7.42
CA ALA A 165 8.19 -7.53 7.13
C ALA A 165 9.64 -7.65 7.62
N LYS A 166 9.85 -8.15 8.84
CA LYS A 166 11.18 -8.42 9.40
C LYS A 166 12.00 -9.37 8.52
N ALA A 167 11.39 -10.46 8.09
CA ALA A 167 12.07 -11.44 7.23
C ALA A 167 12.44 -10.84 5.87
N ALA A 168 11.57 -9.98 5.31
CA ALA A 168 11.79 -9.35 4.02
C ALA A 168 12.94 -8.33 4.02
N VAL A 169 13.16 -7.61 5.12
CA VAL A 169 14.29 -6.66 5.24
C VAL A 169 15.60 -7.33 5.65
N GLY A 170 15.53 -8.50 6.25
CA GLY A 170 16.70 -9.28 6.69
C GLY A 170 17.56 -8.52 7.71
N ARG A 171 18.85 -8.34 7.39
CA ARG A 171 19.82 -7.63 8.25
C ARG A 171 20.02 -6.16 7.87
N THR A 172 19.21 -5.63 6.96
CA THR A 172 19.34 -4.23 6.51
C THR A 172 19.03 -3.29 7.66
N LEU A 173 19.87 -2.25 7.84
CA LEU A 173 19.68 -1.25 8.89
C LEU A 173 18.27 -0.64 8.75
N THR A 174 17.45 -0.86 9.77
CA THR A 174 16.06 -0.40 9.77
C THR A 174 15.79 0.40 11.04
N ILE A 175 15.25 1.60 10.86
CA ILE A 175 14.85 2.51 11.94
C ILE A 175 13.33 2.46 12.14
N ALA A 176 12.91 2.64 13.39
CA ALA A 176 11.50 2.65 13.78
C ALA A 176 11.23 3.69 14.88
N ASP A 177 9.98 3.90 15.20
CA ASP A 177 9.62 4.70 16.37
C ASP A 177 9.83 3.94 17.69
N GLY A 178 9.49 4.58 18.82
CA GLY A 178 9.59 3.97 20.15
C GLY A 178 8.59 2.84 20.41
N GLY A 179 7.74 2.48 19.47
CA GLY A 179 6.72 1.44 19.56
C GLY A 179 7.24 0.01 19.37
N TYR A 180 8.52 -0.18 19.01
CA TYR A 180 9.13 -1.46 18.64
C TYR A 180 10.17 -2.01 19.62
N PRO A 181 9.96 -1.99 20.95
CA PRO A 181 10.97 -2.46 21.90
C PRO A 181 11.27 -3.95 21.71
N GLY A 182 12.57 -4.30 21.80
CA GLY A 182 13.02 -5.70 21.72
C GLY A 182 13.09 -6.31 20.33
N THR A 183 12.80 -5.55 19.27
CA THR A 183 12.75 -6.06 17.89
C THR A 183 14.09 -6.03 17.15
N GLY A 184 15.12 -5.40 17.72
CA GLY A 184 16.42 -5.19 17.08
C GLY A 184 16.46 -4.02 16.11
N LEU A 185 15.38 -3.25 15.98
CA LEU A 185 15.32 -2.02 15.19
C LEU A 185 16.03 -0.87 15.90
N VAL A 186 16.57 0.08 15.12
CA VAL A 186 17.12 1.31 15.67
C VAL A 186 15.99 2.26 16.06
N MET A 187 15.89 2.52 17.35
CA MET A 187 14.83 3.34 17.94
C MET A 187 15.41 4.58 18.60
N PRO A 188 14.58 5.62 18.84
CA PRO A 188 15.00 6.77 19.61
C PRO A 188 15.31 6.40 21.06
N HIS A 189 16.26 7.09 21.66
CA HIS A 189 16.58 6.95 23.08
C HIS A 189 15.38 7.34 23.94
N ARG A 190 15.03 6.49 24.90
CA ARG A 190 13.95 6.75 25.85
C ARG A 190 14.45 7.56 27.03
N ARG A 191 13.68 8.56 27.41
CA ARG A 191 13.87 9.30 28.65
C ARG A 191 13.37 8.47 29.84
N ARG A 192 14.16 8.33 30.88
CA ARG A 192 13.69 7.77 32.15
C ARG A 192 12.91 8.84 32.92
N LYS A 193 11.99 8.40 33.78
CA LYS A 193 11.19 9.32 34.58
C LYS A 193 12.12 10.09 35.55
N GLY A 194 12.13 11.42 35.43
CA GLY A 194 12.95 12.28 36.29
C GLY A 194 14.39 12.53 35.85
N GLU A 195 14.82 11.94 34.71
CA GLU A 195 16.17 12.16 34.15
C GLU A 195 16.07 12.87 32.80
N ASP A 196 16.95 13.82 32.53
CA ASP A 196 17.10 14.41 31.21
C ASP A 196 18.04 13.55 30.36
N LEU A 197 17.81 13.54 29.04
CA LEU A 197 18.72 12.88 28.13
C LEU A 197 19.99 13.74 27.99
N PRO A 198 21.19 13.11 27.91
CA PRO A 198 22.40 13.81 27.50
C PRO A 198 22.23 14.46 26.13
N ASP A 199 22.85 15.61 25.89
CA ASP A 199 22.75 16.41 24.64
C ASP A 199 22.96 15.58 23.38
N TRP A 200 23.92 14.65 23.39
CA TRP A 200 24.18 13.79 22.23
C TRP A 200 23.02 12.84 21.92
N LYS A 201 22.28 12.35 22.94
CA LYS A 201 21.10 11.52 22.73
C LYS A 201 19.93 12.35 22.22
N GLU A 202 19.78 13.56 22.68
CA GLU A 202 18.78 14.50 22.16
C GLU A 202 19.06 14.86 20.70
N ALA A 203 20.32 15.12 20.34
CA ALA A 203 20.73 15.38 18.98
C ALA A 203 20.44 14.17 18.06
N GLN A 204 20.74 12.94 18.53
CA GLN A 204 20.40 11.72 17.79
C GLN A 204 18.89 11.54 17.64
N ASN A 205 18.10 11.77 18.69
CA ASN A 205 16.64 11.69 18.62
C ASN A 205 16.06 12.71 17.64
N LYS A 206 16.62 13.91 17.58
CA LYS A 206 16.23 14.95 16.62
C LYS A 206 16.50 14.50 15.19
N SER A 207 17.69 13.99 14.91
CA SER A 207 18.05 13.44 13.60
C SER A 207 17.16 12.25 13.22
N HIS A 208 16.97 11.29 14.14
CA HIS A 208 16.09 10.14 13.96
C HIS A 208 14.67 10.56 13.60
N LYS A 209 14.11 11.53 14.31
CA LYS A 209 12.76 12.08 14.04
C LYS A 209 12.66 12.68 12.64
N GLN A 210 13.68 13.44 12.21
CA GLN A 210 13.72 14.06 10.88
C GLN A 210 13.71 13.00 9.75
N VAL A 211 14.50 11.94 9.92
CA VAL A 211 14.56 10.86 8.93
C VAL A 211 13.25 10.08 8.93
N ARG A 212 12.72 9.75 10.11
CA ARG A 212 11.47 8.98 10.24
C ARG A 212 10.24 9.71 9.68
N ALA A 213 10.22 11.04 9.73
CA ALA A 213 9.12 11.82 9.14
C ALA A 213 8.86 11.50 7.65
N ARG A 214 9.83 10.91 6.96
CA ARG A 214 9.68 10.47 5.55
C ARG A 214 8.60 9.41 5.38
N VAL A 215 8.44 8.46 6.31
CA VAL A 215 7.39 7.43 6.22
C VAL A 215 6.01 8.03 6.48
N GLU A 216 5.89 9.04 7.33
CA GLU A 216 4.63 9.75 7.57
C GLU A 216 4.14 10.46 6.29
N HIS A 217 5.06 11.05 5.52
CA HIS A 217 4.74 11.65 4.23
C HIS A 217 4.28 10.60 3.20
N VAL A 218 4.87 9.40 3.22
CA VAL A 218 4.43 8.29 2.38
C VAL A 218 3.01 7.88 2.75
N PHE A 219 2.71 7.70 4.04
CA PHE A 219 1.37 7.39 4.50
C PHE A 219 0.34 8.47 4.14
N ALA A 220 0.69 9.75 4.30
CA ALA A 220 -0.19 10.84 3.92
C ALA A 220 -0.60 10.75 2.44
N ARG A 221 0.35 10.44 1.54
CA ARG A 221 0.09 10.25 0.12
C ARG A 221 -0.69 8.97 -0.18
N MET A 222 -0.32 7.84 0.43
CA MET A 222 -1.05 6.58 0.25
C MET A 222 -2.50 6.70 0.75
N LYS A 223 -2.74 7.36 1.89
CA LYS A 223 -4.09 7.56 2.45
C LYS A 223 -4.95 8.58 1.67
N THR A 224 -4.45 9.20 0.62
CA THR A 224 -5.33 9.89 -0.34
C THR A 224 -6.22 8.92 -1.12
N TRP A 225 -5.85 7.65 -1.17
CA TRP A 225 -6.65 6.57 -1.72
C TRP A 225 -7.73 6.16 -0.71
N LYS A 226 -8.99 6.45 -1.03
CA LYS A 226 -10.10 6.33 -0.07
C LYS A 226 -10.33 4.90 0.42
N ILE A 227 -9.94 3.89 -0.35
CA ILE A 227 -10.01 2.48 0.07
C ILE A 227 -9.20 2.21 1.34
N LEU A 228 -8.08 2.92 1.57
CA LEU A 228 -7.26 2.79 2.78
C LEU A 228 -7.84 3.53 3.99
N ARG A 229 -8.96 4.22 3.84
CA ARG A 229 -9.67 4.89 4.93
C ARG A 229 -10.95 4.15 5.35
N ASP A 230 -11.45 3.25 4.50
CA ASP A 230 -12.66 2.45 4.71
C ASP A 230 -12.68 1.30 3.69
N CYS A 231 -11.94 0.23 3.96
CA CYS A 231 -11.83 -0.88 3.04
C CYS A 231 -13.11 -1.74 3.05
N ARG A 232 -13.68 -1.95 1.87
CA ARG A 232 -14.86 -2.79 1.65
C ARG A 232 -14.53 -4.15 1.05
N LEU A 233 -13.27 -4.38 0.70
CA LEU A 233 -12.81 -5.64 0.15
C LEU A 233 -12.79 -6.72 1.24
N LYS A 234 -12.99 -7.96 0.82
CA LYS A 234 -12.94 -9.14 1.69
C LYS A 234 -11.60 -9.87 1.61
N GLY A 235 -11.28 -10.62 2.64
CA GLY A 235 -10.08 -11.44 2.72
C GLY A 235 -8.81 -10.63 2.41
N ASP A 236 -7.99 -11.12 1.48
CA ASP A 236 -6.73 -10.50 1.08
C ASP A 236 -6.89 -9.20 0.26
N GLY A 237 -8.13 -8.78 -0.02
CA GLY A 237 -8.38 -7.60 -0.84
C GLY A 237 -7.78 -6.31 -0.29
N VAL A 238 -7.75 -6.15 1.05
CA VAL A 238 -7.10 -5.00 1.70
C VAL A 238 -5.59 -5.01 1.46
N HIS A 239 -4.95 -6.18 1.51
CA HIS A 239 -3.52 -6.35 1.24
C HIS A 239 -3.18 -6.04 -0.21
N HIS A 240 -3.93 -6.60 -1.15
CA HIS A 240 -3.76 -6.31 -2.57
C HIS A 240 -3.93 -4.82 -2.89
N ALA A 241 -4.91 -4.15 -2.28
CA ALA A 241 -5.09 -2.71 -2.43
C ALA A 241 -3.87 -1.93 -1.89
N MET A 242 -3.37 -2.29 -0.70
CA MET A 242 -2.19 -1.66 -0.11
C MET A 242 -0.95 -1.82 -1.01
N LEU A 243 -0.68 -3.03 -1.49
CA LEU A 243 0.44 -3.33 -2.39
C LEU A 243 0.30 -2.61 -3.74
N GLY A 244 -0.90 -2.61 -4.34
CA GLY A 244 -1.14 -1.94 -5.62
C GLY A 244 -0.99 -0.43 -5.53
N ILE A 245 -1.45 0.18 -4.44
CA ILE A 245 -1.28 1.61 -4.17
C ILE A 245 0.21 1.92 -3.96
N ALA A 246 0.94 1.09 -3.22
CA ALA A 246 2.38 1.24 -3.05
C ALA A 246 3.14 1.16 -4.39
N ARG A 247 2.75 0.24 -5.28
CA ARG A 247 3.33 0.15 -6.65
C ARG A 247 3.08 1.42 -7.46
N MET A 248 1.84 1.92 -7.46
CA MET A 248 1.51 3.16 -8.17
C MET A 248 2.21 4.38 -7.57
N TYR A 249 2.29 4.46 -6.24
CA TYR A 249 3.06 5.48 -5.55
C TYR A 249 4.54 5.46 -5.97
N ASN A 250 5.17 4.28 -5.97
CA ASN A 250 6.56 4.14 -6.37
C ASN A 250 6.79 4.55 -7.83
N LEU A 251 5.89 4.15 -8.74
CA LEU A 251 5.97 4.55 -10.15
C LEU A 251 5.82 6.07 -10.33
N ALA A 252 4.94 6.70 -9.57
CA ALA A 252 4.75 8.14 -9.63
C ALA A 252 5.96 8.92 -9.08
N LEU A 253 6.69 8.34 -8.12
CA LEU A 253 7.86 8.98 -7.49
C LEU A 253 9.14 8.79 -8.31
N ALA A 254 9.31 7.62 -8.95
CA ALA A 254 10.53 7.25 -9.69
C ALA A 254 10.51 7.64 -11.17
N GLY A 255 9.37 8.11 -11.71
CA GLY A 255 9.15 8.44 -13.12
C GLY A 255 9.09 9.88 -13.43
#